data_6aedce868178c88eec9d2ec26792c29f
#
_entry.id   6aedce868178c88eec9d2ec26792c29f
#
_cell.length_a   1.000
_cell.length_b   1.000
_cell.length_c   1.000
_cell.angle_alpha   90.00
_cell.angle_beta   90.00
_cell.angle_gamma   90.00
#
_symmetry.space_group_name_H-M   'P 1'
#
loop_
_entity.id
_entity.type
_entity.pdbx_description
1 polymer ?
#
loop_
_entity_poly.entity_id
_entity_poly.type
_entity_poly.pdbx_seq_one_letter_code
_entity_poly.pdbx_strand_id
1 'polypeptide(L)'
;MRVLIVLCLSLAAALPTQGSEAWFAQKVLPILKARCFECHSHGGKMKGGLALDSRSGWQTGGDNGPAMVPGKPEQSLLIKAVRYHDPDFEMPPSGRLPAEEIAVLEQWVKQGAPDPRQSQASLAKAGIDLEAGRRFWAFRPVNDPAPPAVKHRQWPRDALDHFILAAQEQAGIEPGPDANRETWLRRVSLDLTGLPPSEDELLAYLSDRSPQADERVVDRLLGAKAYGERWARHWLDLTGYADMMGTSNSVYAEQSWRYRDYLIAAFNQDKPFDRFVREQIAGDLMPFEKPEERAENLTATGFLMVGDVEIVNPDKERMRADHIDSQMIKIGQAFLGMTLGCARCHDHKFDPIGVEDYYAMAGTLHSSPSTHKIPFGVWSQLNSLPLPETATQLAARRQREAAQQAQIAAWKAELGQLKAEQATLEKQLAALPAPSPKAGSALVTASSAQQQREIATPKDKAKPEPGPRAELTQRRDEVAAQIKQRAEAIAHAEFFSDQTPRAFAMQDGPSPADMPILV
;
A
#
# COMPACT_ATOMS: atom_id res chain seq x y z
N MET A 1 -72.33 -33.19 -54.22
CA MET A 1 -72.26 -32.03 -53.34
C MET A 1 -71.63 -32.47 -52.03
N ARG A 2 -70.34 -32.23 -51.84
CA ARG A 2 -69.59 -32.49 -50.56
C ARG A 2 -69.44 -31.17 -49.88
N VAL A 3 -70.05 -31.02 -48.71
CA VAL A 3 -69.90 -29.83 -47.85
C VAL A 3 -68.66 -30.01 -47.02
N LEU A 4 -67.68 -29.10 -47.20
CA LEU A 4 -66.44 -29.02 -46.40
C LEU A 4 -66.76 -28.17 -45.19
N ILE A 5 -66.75 -28.75 -43.98
CA ILE A 5 -66.80 -28.00 -42.70
C ILE A 5 -65.39 -27.64 -42.32
N VAL A 6 -65.05 -26.34 -42.38
CA VAL A 6 -63.80 -25.81 -41.89
C VAL A 6 -63.96 -25.53 -40.41
N LEU A 7 -63.27 -26.31 -39.57
CA LEU A 7 -63.19 -26.11 -38.11
C LEU A 7 -62.07 -25.09 -37.80
N CYS A 8 -62.43 -23.85 -37.49
CA CYS A 8 -61.48 -22.86 -36.93
C CYS A 8 -61.21 -23.19 -35.47
N LEU A 9 -60.06 -23.82 -35.20
CA LEU A 9 -59.49 -23.89 -33.83
C LEU A 9 -58.88 -22.55 -33.50
N SER A 10 -59.59 -21.75 -32.73
CA SER A 10 -59.02 -20.57 -32.03
C SER A 10 -58.14 -21.06 -30.90
N LEU A 11 -56.80 -20.99 -31.08
CA LEU A 11 -55.80 -21.14 -29.98
C LEU A 11 -55.89 -19.91 -29.06
N ALA A 12 -56.76 -20.00 -28.06
CA ALA A 12 -56.69 -19.06 -26.94
C ALA A 12 -55.43 -19.40 -26.12
N ALA A 13 -54.35 -18.62 -26.29
CA ALA A 13 -53.18 -18.68 -25.39
C ALA A 13 -53.67 -18.38 -23.98
N ALA A 14 -53.77 -19.39 -23.12
CA ALA A 14 -54.12 -19.22 -21.70
C ALA A 14 -53.05 -18.35 -21.04
N LEU A 15 -53.46 -17.21 -20.52
CA LEU A 15 -52.58 -16.38 -19.69
C LEU A 15 -52.10 -17.20 -18.48
N PRO A 16 -50.79 -17.17 -18.13
CA PRO A 16 -50.28 -17.96 -17.02
C PRO A 16 -50.97 -17.55 -15.71
N THR A 17 -51.40 -18.53 -14.94
CA THR A 17 -52.02 -18.33 -13.63
C THR A 17 -51.06 -17.62 -12.71
N GLN A 18 -51.54 -16.61 -11.96
CA GLN A 18 -50.72 -15.87 -10.98
C GLN A 18 -50.09 -16.84 -9.97
N GLY A 19 -48.80 -16.66 -9.70
CA GLY A 19 -48.03 -17.53 -8.82
C GLY A 19 -47.42 -18.77 -9.46
N SER A 20 -47.60 -18.94 -10.77
CA SER A 20 -46.91 -20.01 -11.52
C SER A 20 -45.49 -19.61 -11.92
N GLU A 21 -44.63 -20.60 -12.18
CA GLU A 21 -43.29 -20.38 -12.73
C GLU A 21 -43.32 -19.59 -14.04
N ALA A 22 -44.29 -19.82 -14.88
CA ALA A 22 -44.49 -19.07 -16.11
C ALA A 22 -44.82 -17.60 -15.84
N TRP A 23 -45.64 -17.31 -14.83
CA TRP A 23 -45.94 -15.93 -14.41
C TRP A 23 -44.69 -15.20 -13.85
N PHE A 24 -43.87 -15.90 -13.03
CA PHE A 24 -42.59 -15.37 -12.60
C PHE A 24 -41.69 -14.98 -13.77
N ALA A 25 -41.52 -15.88 -14.73
CA ALA A 25 -40.65 -15.65 -15.89
C ALA A 25 -41.14 -14.48 -16.77
N GLN A 26 -42.46 -14.28 -16.88
CA GLN A 26 -43.03 -13.24 -17.74
C GLN A 26 -43.21 -11.89 -17.05
N LYS A 27 -43.44 -11.84 -15.74
CA LYS A 27 -43.77 -10.61 -15.01
C LYS A 27 -42.70 -10.17 -14.04
N VAL A 28 -42.13 -11.06 -13.22
CA VAL A 28 -41.19 -10.72 -12.15
C VAL A 28 -39.76 -10.63 -12.66
N LEU A 29 -39.31 -11.64 -13.38
CA LEU A 29 -37.91 -11.73 -13.85
C LEU A 29 -37.49 -10.54 -14.74
N PRO A 30 -38.30 -9.99 -15.63
CA PRO A 30 -37.94 -8.80 -16.40
C PRO A 30 -37.69 -7.57 -15.50
N ILE A 31 -38.49 -7.38 -14.44
CA ILE A 31 -38.32 -6.28 -13.49
C ILE A 31 -36.98 -6.44 -12.74
N LEU A 32 -36.71 -7.64 -12.20
CA LEU A 32 -35.46 -7.92 -11.49
C LEU A 32 -34.26 -7.69 -12.40
N LYS A 33 -34.30 -8.15 -13.66
CA LYS A 33 -33.21 -7.94 -14.63
C LYS A 33 -32.97 -6.47 -14.94
N ALA A 34 -34.02 -5.70 -15.15
CA ALA A 34 -33.92 -4.31 -15.59
C ALA A 34 -33.55 -3.36 -14.44
N ARG A 35 -33.97 -3.67 -13.22
CA ARG A 35 -33.91 -2.73 -12.08
C ARG A 35 -32.91 -3.13 -10.97
N CYS A 36 -32.58 -4.43 -10.87
CA CYS A 36 -31.85 -4.94 -9.70
C CYS A 36 -30.52 -5.62 -10.04
N PHE A 37 -30.42 -6.36 -11.16
CA PHE A 37 -29.27 -7.23 -11.45
C PHE A 37 -27.95 -6.49 -11.70
N GLU A 38 -27.98 -5.23 -12.12
CA GLU A 38 -26.75 -4.45 -12.27
C GLU A 38 -25.97 -4.34 -10.96
N CYS A 39 -26.72 -4.23 -9.84
CA CYS A 39 -26.13 -4.06 -8.50
C CYS A 39 -26.26 -5.30 -7.61
N HIS A 40 -27.17 -6.23 -7.90
CA HIS A 40 -27.51 -7.37 -7.05
C HIS A 40 -27.54 -8.68 -7.84
N SER A 41 -26.42 -9.06 -8.45
CA SER A 41 -26.29 -10.34 -9.17
C SER A 41 -24.88 -10.91 -9.06
N HIS A 42 -24.74 -12.23 -9.19
CA HIS A 42 -23.45 -12.93 -9.20
C HIS A 42 -22.55 -12.54 -10.39
N GLY A 43 -23.14 -12.17 -11.51
CA GLY A 43 -22.41 -11.69 -12.70
C GLY A 43 -22.13 -10.18 -12.71
N GLY A 44 -22.58 -9.44 -11.69
CA GLY A 44 -22.44 -7.99 -11.56
C GLY A 44 -21.83 -7.58 -10.23
N LYS A 45 -22.28 -6.43 -9.71
CA LYS A 45 -21.88 -5.94 -8.39
C LYS A 45 -22.81 -6.56 -7.34
N MET A 46 -22.29 -7.32 -6.36
CA MET A 46 -23.10 -7.81 -5.23
C MET A 46 -23.11 -6.77 -4.11
N LYS A 47 -23.75 -5.62 -4.34
CA LYS A 47 -23.85 -4.56 -3.33
C LYS A 47 -24.67 -5.04 -2.13
N GLY A 48 -24.15 -4.77 -0.91
CA GLY A 48 -24.78 -5.21 0.34
C GLY A 48 -24.83 -6.75 0.46
N GLY A 49 -23.91 -7.48 -0.17
CA GLY A 49 -23.87 -8.94 -0.14
C GLY A 49 -25.09 -9.64 -0.76
N LEU A 50 -26.03 -8.90 -1.38
CA LEU A 50 -27.30 -9.42 -1.87
C LEU A 50 -27.23 -9.83 -3.35
N ALA A 51 -27.64 -11.05 -3.65
CA ALA A 51 -27.88 -11.54 -5.02
C ALA A 51 -29.37 -11.81 -5.26
N LEU A 52 -29.95 -11.20 -6.30
CA LEU A 52 -31.35 -11.36 -6.70
C LEU A 52 -31.51 -12.16 -7.99
N ASP A 53 -30.40 -12.60 -8.59
CA ASP A 53 -30.38 -13.37 -9.82
C ASP A 53 -30.57 -14.87 -9.61
N SER A 54 -30.68 -15.35 -8.39
CA SER A 54 -30.96 -16.73 -8.02
C SER A 54 -31.94 -16.83 -6.83
N ARG A 55 -32.61 -17.97 -6.72
CA ARG A 55 -33.48 -18.26 -5.57
C ARG A 55 -32.69 -18.34 -4.27
N SER A 56 -31.55 -19.02 -4.28
CA SER A 56 -30.68 -19.11 -3.11
C SER A 56 -30.15 -17.74 -2.68
N GLY A 57 -29.79 -16.89 -3.63
CA GLY A 57 -29.24 -15.56 -3.33
C GLY A 57 -30.20 -14.69 -2.52
N TRP A 58 -31.47 -14.58 -2.93
CA TRP A 58 -32.43 -13.80 -2.15
C TRP A 58 -32.90 -14.49 -0.84
N GLN A 59 -32.83 -15.83 -0.78
CA GLN A 59 -33.12 -16.59 0.44
C GLN A 59 -32.01 -16.42 1.50
N THR A 60 -30.76 -16.46 1.06
CA THR A 60 -29.60 -16.16 1.94
C THR A 60 -29.64 -14.70 2.39
N GLY A 61 -30.05 -13.78 1.49
CA GLY A 61 -30.11 -12.36 1.75
C GLY A 61 -28.75 -11.67 1.60
N GLY A 62 -28.66 -10.47 2.16
CA GLY A 62 -27.44 -9.65 2.19
C GLY A 62 -27.09 -9.21 3.61
N ASP A 63 -26.30 -8.16 3.73
CA ASP A 63 -25.80 -7.63 5.01
C ASP A 63 -26.91 -7.31 6.02
N ASN A 64 -28.13 -7.00 5.52
CA ASN A 64 -29.31 -6.71 6.35
C ASN A 64 -30.24 -7.93 6.56
N GLY A 65 -29.78 -9.13 6.21
CA GLY A 65 -30.55 -10.37 6.33
C GLY A 65 -31.34 -10.75 5.07
N PRO A 66 -32.32 -11.69 5.18
CA PRO A 66 -33.09 -12.18 4.05
C PRO A 66 -33.83 -11.07 3.31
N ALA A 67 -33.67 -11.03 1.98
CA ALA A 67 -34.28 -9.98 1.16
C ALA A 67 -35.81 -10.08 1.12
N MET A 68 -36.34 -11.29 1.26
CA MET A 68 -37.80 -11.55 1.21
C MET A 68 -38.23 -12.59 2.24
N VAL A 69 -39.39 -12.38 2.79
CA VAL A 69 -40.09 -13.35 3.64
C VAL A 69 -41.29 -13.86 2.83
N PRO A 70 -41.24 -15.10 2.29
CA PRO A 70 -42.31 -15.64 1.48
C PRO A 70 -43.69 -15.55 2.15
N GLY A 71 -44.67 -15.03 1.42
CA GLY A 71 -46.06 -14.83 1.91
C GLY A 71 -46.25 -13.54 2.73
N LYS A 72 -45.16 -12.80 3.05
CA LYS A 72 -45.24 -11.62 3.94
C LYS A 72 -44.56 -10.39 3.34
N PRO A 73 -45.21 -9.67 2.42
CA PRO A 73 -44.65 -8.48 1.77
C PRO A 73 -44.21 -7.42 2.79
N GLU A 74 -44.98 -7.19 3.84
CA GLU A 74 -44.68 -6.16 4.85
C GLU A 74 -43.43 -6.44 5.71
N GLN A 75 -42.97 -7.70 5.73
CA GLN A 75 -41.75 -8.12 6.43
C GLN A 75 -40.55 -8.28 5.49
N SER A 76 -40.76 -8.04 4.19
CA SER A 76 -39.74 -8.27 3.15
C SER A 76 -38.95 -6.99 2.87
N LEU A 77 -37.62 -7.05 3.05
CA LEU A 77 -36.72 -5.90 2.83
C LEU A 77 -36.79 -5.39 1.40
N LEU A 78 -36.90 -6.28 0.41
CA LEU A 78 -37.09 -5.91 -1.00
C LEU A 78 -38.32 -4.99 -1.17
N ILE A 79 -39.45 -5.36 -0.58
CA ILE A 79 -40.71 -4.59 -0.70
C ILE A 79 -40.57 -3.25 0.05
N LYS A 80 -39.99 -3.26 1.24
CA LYS A 80 -39.69 -2.02 1.99
C LYS A 80 -38.86 -1.05 1.14
N ALA A 81 -37.79 -1.53 0.51
CA ALA A 81 -36.88 -0.73 -0.28
C ALA A 81 -37.53 -0.12 -1.53
N VAL A 82 -38.33 -0.91 -2.30
CA VAL A 82 -38.96 -0.41 -3.55
C VAL A 82 -40.15 0.52 -3.31
N ARG A 83 -40.75 0.51 -2.10
CA ARG A 83 -41.86 1.41 -1.73
C ARG A 83 -41.39 2.86 -1.53
N TYR A 84 -40.10 3.09 -1.23
CA TYR A 84 -39.57 4.44 -1.01
C TYR A 84 -40.25 5.19 0.15
N HIS A 85 -40.53 4.48 1.25
CA HIS A 85 -41.13 5.08 2.45
C HIS A 85 -40.08 5.42 3.52
N ASP A 86 -38.87 4.93 3.39
CA ASP A 86 -37.78 5.10 4.34
C ASP A 86 -36.57 5.66 3.58
N PRO A 87 -36.20 6.94 3.78
CA PRO A 87 -35.13 7.60 3.04
C PRO A 87 -33.76 6.90 3.15
N ASP A 88 -33.52 6.16 4.22
CA ASP A 88 -32.28 5.43 4.44
C ASP A 88 -32.28 4.04 3.76
N PHE A 89 -33.42 3.66 3.16
CA PHE A 89 -33.60 2.31 2.59
C PHE A 89 -34.37 2.34 1.25
N GLU A 90 -33.91 3.14 0.30
CA GLU A 90 -34.55 3.31 -1.03
C GLU A 90 -33.80 2.58 -2.14
N MET A 91 -34.49 1.70 -2.87
CA MET A 91 -33.95 0.97 -4.02
C MET A 91 -34.93 0.93 -5.20
N PRO A 92 -34.44 1.03 -6.45
CA PRO A 92 -33.04 1.34 -6.85
C PRO A 92 -32.68 2.82 -6.61
N PRO A 93 -31.37 3.15 -6.48
CA PRO A 93 -30.93 4.55 -6.27
C PRO A 93 -31.28 5.50 -7.43
N SER A 94 -31.60 4.97 -8.58
CA SER A 94 -31.99 5.75 -9.78
C SER A 94 -33.39 6.35 -9.71
N GLY A 95 -34.17 6.00 -8.68
CA GLY A 95 -35.53 6.50 -8.45
C GLY A 95 -36.55 5.40 -8.27
N ARG A 96 -37.71 5.78 -7.71
CA ARG A 96 -38.82 4.86 -7.40
C ARG A 96 -39.33 4.14 -8.65
N LEU A 97 -39.61 2.85 -8.50
CA LEU A 97 -40.24 2.04 -9.56
C LEU A 97 -41.66 2.50 -9.88
N PRO A 98 -42.18 2.26 -11.10
CA PRO A 98 -43.57 2.44 -11.42
C PRO A 98 -44.47 1.64 -10.48
N ALA A 99 -45.61 2.20 -10.11
CA ALA A 99 -46.54 1.55 -9.17
C ALA A 99 -46.96 0.12 -9.62
N GLU A 100 -47.07 -0.11 -10.93
CA GLU A 100 -47.36 -1.41 -11.50
C GLU A 100 -46.24 -2.44 -11.26
N GLU A 101 -44.97 -2.02 -11.38
CA GLU A 101 -43.82 -2.89 -11.11
C GLU A 101 -43.74 -3.25 -9.61
N ILE A 102 -44.00 -2.29 -8.73
CA ILE A 102 -44.08 -2.51 -7.27
C ILE A 102 -45.19 -3.51 -6.94
N ALA A 103 -46.40 -3.34 -7.55
CA ALA A 103 -47.52 -4.23 -7.31
C ALA A 103 -47.22 -5.68 -7.76
N VAL A 104 -46.48 -5.85 -8.88
CA VAL A 104 -46.04 -7.18 -9.33
C VAL A 104 -45.09 -7.82 -8.33
N LEU A 105 -44.12 -7.08 -7.78
CA LEU A 105 -43.20 -7.60 -6.78
C LEU A 105 -43.90 -7.94 -5.46
N GLU A 106 -44.83 -7.10 -5.01
CA GLU A 106 -45.64 -7.36 -3.82
C GLU A 106 -46.50 -8.63 -3.99
N GLN A 107 -47.14 -8.76 -5.13
CA GLN A 107 -47.95 -9.94 -5.47
C GLN A 107 -47.09 -11.21 -5.51
N TRP A 108 -45.89 -11.13 -6.07
CA TRP A 108 -44.94 -12.23 -6.09
C TRP A 108 -44.59 -12.71 -4.69
N VAL A 109 -44.17 -11.79 -3.81
CA VAL A 109 -43.84 -12.11 -2.42
C VAL A 109 -45.05 -12.66 -1.68
N LYS A 110 -46.27 -12.06 -1.85
CA LYS A 110 -47.53 -12.51 -1.26
C LYS A 110 -47.89 -13.94 -1.61
N GLN A 111 -47.53 -14.38 -2.82
CA GLN A 111 -47.77 -15.74 -3.31
C GLN A 111 -46.69 -16.75 -2.89
N GLY A 112 -45.82 -16.37 -1.95
CA GLY A 112 -44.77 -17.24 -1.45
C GLY A 112 -43.46 -17.15 -2.25
N ALA A 113 -43.31 -16.12 -3.09
CA ALA A 113 -42.13 -15.86 -3.91
C ALA A 113 -41.67 -17.07 -4.75
N PRO A 114 -42.58 -17.69 -5.53
CA PRO A 114 -42.24 -18.83 -6.39
C PRO A 114 -41.16 -18.40 -7.40
N ASP A 115 -40.05 -19.08 -7.37
CA ASP A 115 -38.88 -18.81 -8.22
C ASP A 115 -38.38 -20.16 -8.77
N PRO A 116 -38.56 -20.42 -10.08
CA PRO A 116 -38.13 -21.67 -10.71
C PRO A 116 -36.64 -21.71 -10.96
N ARG A 117 -35.96 -20.58 -10.80
CA ARG A 117 -34.51 -20.53 -10.95
C ARG A 117 -33.90 -21.41 -9.87
N GLN A 118 -33.68 -22.68 -10.24
CA GLN A 118 -32.78 -23.50 -9.44
C GLN A 118 -31.53 -22.67 -9.26
N SER A 119 -31.03 -22.60 -8.06
CA SER A 119 -29.69 -22.06 -7.86
C SER A 119 -28.85 -22.62 -9.01
N GLN A 120 -28.26 -21.75 -9.84
CA GLN A 120 -26.89 -22.12 -10.26
C GLN A 120 -26.29 -22.53 -8.93
N ALA A 121 -26.00 -23.83 -8.84
CA ALA A 121 -25.73 -24.50 -7.58
C ALA A 121 -25.14 -23.46 -6.67
N SER A 122 -25.83 -23.14 -5.57
CA SER A 122 -25.18 -22.39 -4.54
C SER A 122 -23.72 -22.63 -4.82
N LEU A 123 -22.88 -21.58 -5.01
CA LEU A 123 -21.53 -21.77 -4.55
C LEU A 123 -21.79 -22.09 -3.08
N ALA A 124 -22.38 -23.26 -2.89
CA ALA A 124 -22.56 -23.95 -1.66
C ALA A 124 -21.18 -23.82 -1.16
N LYS A 125 -20.93 -23.14 -0.07
CA LYS A 125 -19.66 -23.28 0.58
C LYS A 125 -19.11 -24.63 0.14
N ALA A 126 -18.58 -24.66 -1.08
CA ALA A 126 -17.79 -25.77 -1.55
C ALA A 126 -16.60 -25.55 -0.63
N GLY A 127 -16.70 -26.17 0.53
CA GLY A 127 -15.66 -26.12 1.51
C GLY A 127 -14.41 -26.40 0.72
N ILE A 128 -13.36 -25.65 0.94
CA ILE A 128 -12.12 -25.79 0.20
C ILE A 128 -11.87 -27.29 0.04
N ASP A 129 -11.77 -27.77 -1.19
CA ASP A 129 -11.37 -29.15 -1.42
C ASP A 129 -9.87 -29.27 -1.15
N LEU A 130 -9.52 -29.42 0.13
CA LEU A 130 -8.14 -29.59 0.57
C LEU A 130 -7.44 -30.75 -0.12
N GLU A 131 -8.17 -31.81 -0.44
CA GLU A 131 -7.59 -32.98 -1.12
C GLU A 131 -7.29 -32.68 -2.60
N ALA A 132 -8.14 -31.93 -3.28
CA ALA A 132 -7.82 -31.41 -4.63
C ALA A 132 -6.64 -30.43 -4.56
N GLY A 133 -6.62 -29.53 -3.57
CA GLY A 133 -5.51 -28.61 -3.33
C GLY A 133 -4.18 -29.34 -3.12
N ARG A 134 -4.13 -30.34 -2.26
CA ARG A 134 -2.93 -31.16 -2.02
C ARG A 134 -2.41 -31.88 -3.27
N ARG A 135 -3.27 -32.17 -4.24
CA ARG A 135 -2.88 -32.78 -5.53
C ARG A 135 -2.38 -31.78 -6.55
N PHE A 136 -2.60 -30.48 -6.34
CA PHE A 136 -2.10 -29.45 -7.23
C PHE A 136 -0.56 -29.45 -7.24
N TRP A 137 0.05 -29.28 -8.38
CA TRP A 137 1.48 -29.47 -8.56
C TRP A 137 2.35 -28.61 -7.62
N ALA A 138 1.93 -27.36 -7.34
CA ALA A 138 2.69 -26.42 -6.52
C ALA A 138 2.71 -26.79 -5.01
N PHE A 139 1.76 -27.62 -4.56
CA PHE A 139 1.68 -28.06 -3.15
C PHE A 139 2.17 -29.49 -2.93
N ARG A 140 2.71 -30.12 -3.97
CA ARG A 140 3.36 -31.42 -3.83
C ARG A 140 4.80 -31.27 -3.34
N PRO A 141 5.34 -32.28 -2.63
CA PRO A 141 6.75 -32.30 -2.34
C PRO A 141 7.58 -32.12 -3.61
N VAL A 142 8.65 -31.31 -3.51
CA VAL A 142 9.58 -31.11 -4.62
C VAL A 142 10.25 -32.44 -4.94
N ASN A 143 10.30 -32.80 -6.21
CA ASN A 143 11.01 -33.95 -6.73
C ASN A 143 12.07 -33.49 -7.73
N ASP A 144 13.01 -34.37 -8.04
CA ASP A 144 14.04 -34.14 -9.04
C ASP A 144 13.74 -34.99 -10.30
N PRO A 145 12.90 -34.48 -11.23
CA PRO A 145 12.52 -35.23 -12.41
C PRO A 145 13.71 -35.30 -13.39
N ALA A 146 13.89 -36.44 -14.02
CA ALA A 146 14.87 -36.57 -15.09
C ALA A 146 14.58 -35.58 -16.24
N PRO A 147 15.60 -34.93 -16.81
CA PRO A 147 15.40 -34.04 -17.96
C PRO A 147 14.71 -34.77 -19.12
N PRO A 148 13.68 -34.18 -19.73
CA PRO A 148 12.95 -34.82 -20.81
C PRO A 148 13.80 -34.99 -22.07
N ALA A 149 13.52 -36.01 -22.86
CA ALA A 149 14.14 -36.19 -24.15
C ALA A 149 13.61 -35.13 -25.13
N VAL A 150 14.52 -34.53 -25.90
CA VAL A 150 14.22 -33.48 -26.89
C VAL A 150 14.70 -33.89 -28.26
N LYS A 151 14.09 -33.35 -29.33
CA LYS A 151 14.44 -33.60 -30.71
C LYS A 151 15.78 -32.91 -31.07
N HIS A 152 15.91 -31.62 -30.71
CA HIS A 152 17.10 -30.80 -30.98
C HIS A 152 18.18 -30.98 -29.91
N ARG A 153 18.76 -32.15 -29.78
CA ARG A 153 19.68 -32.57 -28.71
C ARG A 153 20.93 -31.70 -28.54
N GLN A 154 21.30 -30.90 -29.54
CA GLN A 154 22.49 -30.04 -29.47
C GLN A 154 22.22 -28.64 -28.93
N TRP A 155 20.95 -28.28 -28.76
CA TRP A 155 20.56 -26.94 -28.26
C TRP A 155 20.71 -26.80 -26.72
N PRO A 156 20.30 -27.82 -25.91
CA PRO A 156 20.43 -27.71 -24.46
C PRO A 156 21.89 -27.68 -24.00
N ARG A 157 22.20 -26.77 -23.08
CA ARG A 157 23.52 -26.66 -22.43
C ARG A 157 23.51 -27.31 -21.06
N ASP A 158 22.32 -27.33 -20.39
CA ASP A 158 22.11 -27.94 -19.09
C ASP A 158 20.72 -28.64 -18.96
N ALA A 159 20.44 -29.18 -17.79
CA ALA A 159 19.18 -29.87 -17.52
C ALA A 159 17.95 -28.98 -17.67
N LEU A 160 18.06 -27.68 -17.33
CA LEU A 160 16.95 -26.74 -17.37
C LEU A 160 16.51 -26.47 -18.82
N ASP A 161 17.49 -26.36 -19.73
CA ASP A 161 17.23 -26.16 -21.15
C ASP A 161 16.39 -27.28 -21.76
N HIS A 162 16.54 -28.53 -21.27
CA HIS A 162 15.73 -29.66 -21.74
C HIS A 162 14.24 -29.46 -21.44
N PHE A 163 13.89 -28.93 -20.27
CA PHE A 163 12.49 -28.67 -19.93
C PHE A 163 11.91 -27.54 -20.78
N ILE A 164 12.68 -26.47 -21.01
CA ILE A 164 12.27 -25.35 -21.86
C ILE A 164 12.08 -25.83 -23.31
N LEU A 165 13.06 -26.54 -23.85
CA LEU A 165 13.00 -27.01 -25.24
C LEU A 165 11.87 -28.02 -25.46
N ALA A 166 11.66 -28.95 -24.49
CA ALA A 166 10.55 -29.91 -24.60
C ALA A 166 9.19 -29.19 -24.67
N ALA A 167 8.99 -28.14 -23.87
CA ALA A 167 7.77 -27.33 -23.89
C ALA A 167 7.63 -26.58 -25.23
N GLN A 168 8.71 -26.02 -25.76
CA GLN A 168 8.72 -25.36 -27.07
C GLN A 168 8.40 -26.33 -28.20
N GLU A 169 9.04 -27.50 -28.22
CA GLU A 169 8.76 -28.56 -29.20
C GLU A 169 7.31 -29.05 -29.15
N GLN A 170 6.75 -29.18 -27.96
CA GLN A 170 5.34 -29.54 -27.78
C GLN A 170 4.39 -28.46 -28.33
N ALA A 171 4.76 -27.18 -28.19
CA ALA A 171 4.00 -26.05 -28.72
C ALA A 171 4.29 -25.77 -30.20
N GLY A 172 5.20 -26.50 -30.85
CA GLY A 172 5.61 -26.24 -32.24
C GLY A 172 6.42 -24.95 -32.41
N ILE A 173 7.11 -24.50 -31.37
CA ILE A 173 7.94 -23.30 -31.35
C ILE A 173 9.41 -23.72 -31.44
N GLU A 174 10.14 -23.15 -32.40
CA GLU A 174 11.58 -23.35 -32.47
C GLU A 174 12.34 -22.27 -31.72
N PRO A 175 13.45 -22.61 -31.02
CA PRO A 175 14.33 -21.62 -30.41
C PRO A 175 14.85 -20.63 -31.42
N GLY A 176 14.91 -19.35 -31.07
CA GLY A 176 15.57 -18.34 -31.88
C GLY A 176 17.10 -18.53 -31.92
N PRO A 177 17.80 -17.87 -32.84
CA PRO A 177 19.26 -17.91 -32.88
C PRO A 177 19.85 -17.21 -31.65
N ASP A 178 21.03 -17.64 -31.23
CA ASP A 178 21.79 -17.00 -30.17
C ASP A 178 22.06 -15.52 -30.50
N ALA A 179 22.02 -14.69 -29.45
CA ALA A 179 22.38 -13.27 -29.57
C ALA A 179 23.88 -13.12 -29.94
N ASN A 180 24.21 -12.08 -30.71
CA ASN A 180 25.60 -11.72 -30.86
C ASN A 180 26.22 -11.26 -29.52
N ARG A 181 27.55 -11.25 -29.43
CA ARG A 181 28.29 -10.99 -28.19
C ARG A 181 27.96 -9.62 -27.55
N GLU A 182 27.81 -8.57 -28.37
CA GLU A 182 27.49 -7.23 -27.90
C GLU A 182 26.07 -7.18 -27.28
N THR A 183 25.10 -7.78 -27.98
CA THR A 183 23.73 -7.87 -27.51
C THR A 183 23.64 -8.71 -26.23
N TRP A 184 24.39 -9.84 -26.17
CA TRP A 184 24.42 -10.69 -24.98
C TRP A 184 25.01 -9.93 -23.79
N LEU A 185 26.18 -9.29 -23.93
CA LEU A 185 26.79 -8.51 -22.86
C LEU A 185 25.87 -7.40 -22.36
N ARG A 186 25.22 -6.67 -23.27
CA ARG A 186 24.27 -5.63 -22.90
C ARG A 186 23.12 -6.19 -22.10
N ARG A 187 22.53 -7.31 -22.51
CA ARG A 187 21.39 -7.94 -21.80
C ARG A 187 21.80 -8.41 -20.42
N VAL A 188 22.85 -9.19 -20.29
CA VAL A 188 23.28 -9.73 -19.00
C VAL A 188 23.70 -8.63 -18.02
N SER A 189 24.32 -7.54 -18.50
CA SER A 189 24.66 -6.38 -17.67
C SER A 189 23.40 -5.69 -17.13
N LEU A 190 22.41 -5.44 -17.99
CA LEU A 190 21.15 -4.82 -17.57
C LEU A 190 20.34 -5.73 -16.64
N ASP A 191 20.34 -7.03 -16.87
CA ASP A 191 19.62 -7.99 -16.02
C ASP A 191 20.24 -8.09 -14.62
N LEU A 192 21.56 -8.22 -14.54
CA LEU A 192 22.25 -8.43 -13.28
C LEU A 192 22.48 -7.13 -12.50
N THR A 193 22.82 -6.03 -13.16
CA THR A 193 23.19 -4.79 -12.48
C THR A 193 22.26 -3.60 -12.74
N GLY A 194 21.35 -3.72 -13.72
CA GLY A 194 20.52 -2.61 -14.17
C GLY A 194 21.26 -1.52 -14.96
N LEU A 195 22.56 -1.71 -15.22
CA LEU A 195 23.44 -0.75 -15.88
C LEU A 195 23.96 -1.32 -17.22
N PRO A 196 24.13 -0.49 -18.25
CA PRO A 196 24.79 -0.94 -19.47
C PRO A 196 26.28 -1.17 -19.21
N PRO A 197 26.95 -2.04 -19.97
CA PRO A 197 28.40 -2.19 -19.88
C PRO A 197 29.10 -0.90 -20.31
N SER A 198 30.27 -0.62 -19.73
CA SER A 198 31.16 0.43 -20.19
C SER A 198 31.85 0.05 -21.51
N GLU A 199 32.46 1.03 -22.19
CA GLU A 199 33.22 0.78 -23.41
C GLU A 199 34.41 -0.17 -23.16
N ASP A 200 35.14 0.01 -22.06
CA ASP A 200 36.25 -0.85 -21.68
C ASP A 200 35.80 -2.30 -21.43
N GLU A 201 34.68 -2.49 -20.76
CA GLU A 201 34.10 -3.82 -20.52
C GLU A 201 33.67 -4.50 -21.83
N LEU A 202 33.08 -3.72 -22.74
CA LEU A 202 32.72 -4.22 -24.07
C LEU A 202 33.96 -4.65 -24.87
N LEU A 203 34.97 -3.80 -24.93
CA LEU A 203 36.22 -4.10 -25.67
C LEU A 203 36.96 -5.30 -25.06
N ALA A 204 37.05 -5.36 -23.71
CA ALA A 204 37.65 -6.49 -23.03
C ALA A 204 36.93 -7.81 -23.34
N TYR A 205 35.59 -7.81 -23.27
CA TYR A 205 34.79 -8.99 -23.57
C TYR A 205 34.91 -9.40 -25.06
N LEU A 206 34.84 -8.45 -25.99
CA LEU A 206 34.93 -8.76 -27.43
C LEU A 206 36.30 -9.30 -27.82
N SER A 207 37.38 -8.91 -27.13
CA SER A 207 38.73 -9.43 -27.33
C SER A 207 38.96 -10.81 -26.72
N ASP A 208 38.24 -11.15 -25.66
CA ASP A 208 38.32 -12.46 -24.99
C ASP A 208 37.59 -13.54 -25.80
N ARG A 209 38.32 -14.44 -26.41
CA ARG A 209 37.82 -15.55 -27.23
C ARG A 209 37.86 -16.91 -26.50
N SER A 210 38.15 -16.91 -25.20
CA SER A 210 38.20 -18.14 -24.44
C SER A 210 36.78 -18.73 -24.21
N PRO A 211 36.66 -20.05 -24.03
CA PRO A 211 35.38 -20.69 -23.77
C PRO A 211 34.68 -20.17 -22.49
N GLN A 212 35.43 -19.64 -21.52
CA GLN A 212 34.91 -19.14 -20.24
C GLN A 212 34.64 -17.62 -20.24
N ALA A 213 34.68 -16.97 -21.40
CA ALA A 213 34.50 -15.51 -21.49
C ALA A 213 33.14 -15.05 -20.90
N ASP A 214 32.09 -15.79 -21.21
CA ASP A 214 30.73 -15.49 -20.73
C ASP A 214 30.62 -15.68 -19.21
N GLU A 215 31.16 -16.77 -18.67
CA GLU A 215 31.18 -17.06 -17.22
C GLU A 215 31.90 -15.96 -16.43
N ARG A 216 33.08 -15.52 -16.91
CA ARG A 216 33.82 -14.43 -16.26
C ARG A 216 33.05 -13.11 -16.23
N VAL A 217 32.29 -12.82 -17.29
CA VAL A 217 31.42 -11.64 -17.29
C VAL A 217 30.33 -11.78 -16.23
N VAL A 218 29.67 -12.94 -16.15
CA VAL A 218 28.63 -13.20 -15.16
C VAL A 218 29.19 -13.11 -13.75
N ASP A 219 30.30 -13.78 -13.46
CA ASP A 219 30.95 -13.75 -12.13
C ASP A 219 31.32 -12.32 -11.70
N ARG A 220 31.88 -11.54 -12.63
CA ARG A 220 32.19 -10.14 -12.39
C ARG A 220 30.95 -9.31 -12.06
N LEU A 221 29.85 -9.49 -12.80
CA LEU A 221 28.60 -8.76 -12.58
C LEU A 221 27.93 -9.17 -11.27
N LEU A 222 27.93 -10.46 -10.94
CA LEU A 222 27.43 -10.97 -9.66
C LEU A 222 28.24 -10.45 -8.46
N GLY A 223 29.56 -10.26 -8.63
CA GLY A 223 30.44 -9.66 -7.62
C GLY A 223 30.36 -8.13 -7.52
N ALA A 224 29.61 -7.46 -8.40
CA ALA A 224 29.48 -6.00 -8.39
C ALA A 224 28.44 -5.54 -7.35
N LYS A 225 28.73 -4.43 -6.64
CA LYS A 225 27.75 -3.84 -5.69
C LYS A 225 26.39 -3.55 -6.33
N ALA A 226 26.39 -3.16 -7.58
CA ALA A 226 25.20 -2.85 -8.35
C ALA A 226 24.27 -4.06 -8.53
N TYR A 227 24.76 -5.29 -8.39
CA TYR A 227 23.93 -6.50 -8.38
C TYR A 227 22.93 -6.47 -7.22
N GLY A 228 23.40 -6.27 -6.01
CA GLY A 228 22.53 -6.17 -4.84
C GLY A 228 21.58 -4.97 -4.92
N GLU A 229 22.04 -3.81 -5.41
CA GLU A 229 21.20 -2.63 -5.61
C GLU A 229 20.05 -2.91 -6.61
N ARG A 230 20.35 -3.62 -7.70
CA ARG A 230 19.37 -4.01 -8.71
C ARG A 230 18.38 -5.04 -8.18
N TRP A 231 18.86 -6.12 -7.55
CA TRP A 231 18.00 -7.23 -7.13
C TRP A 231 17.23 -6.95 -5.84
N ALA A 232 17.79 -6.16 -4.92
CA ALA A 232 17.05 -5.67 -3.77
C ALA A 232 15.81 -4.87 -4.18
N ARG A 233 15.84 -4.16 -5.32
CA ARG A 233 14.69 -3.42 -5.84
C ARG A 233 13.47 -4.31 -6.07
N HIS A 234 13.68 -5.49 -6.65
CA HIS A 234 12.58 -6.43 -6.87
C HIS A 234 11.94 -6.90 -5.55
N TRP A 235 12.78 -7.09 -4.52
CA TRP A 235 12.28 -7.45 -3.19
C TRP A 235 11.59 -6.28 -2.49
N LEU A 236 12.11 -5.09 -2.62
CA LEU A 236 11.50 -3.86 -2.10
C LEU A 236 10.11 -3.62 -2.70
N ASP A 237 9.90 -3.96 -3.96
CA ASP A 237 8.58 -3.85 -4.61
C ASP A 237 7.56 -4.81 -3.98
N LEU A 238 7.96 -6.04 -3.58
CA LEU A 238 7.08 -6.98 -2.86
C LEU A 238 6.67 -6.45 -1.48
N THR A 239 7.53 -5.67 -0.83
CA THR A 239 7.23 -5.10 0.50
C THR A 239 6.46 -3.79 0.44
N GLY A 240 6.33 -3.20 -0.75
CA GLY A 240 5.78 -1.85 -0.91
C GLY A 240 6.65 -0.77 -0.26
N TYR A 241 7.98 -0.96 -0.26
CA TYR A 241 8.93 -0.06 0.39
C TYR A 241 8.82 1.39 -0.13
N ALA A 242 8.81 2.31 0.82
CA ALA A 242 8.96 3.75 0.57
C ALA A 242 9.70 4.41 1.73
N ASP A 243 10.29 5.59 1.47
CA ASP A 243 10.89 6.43 2.50
C ASP A 243 9.84 7.23 3.30
N MET A 244 8.57 7.12 2.90
CA MET A 244 7.43 7.74 3.55
C MET A 244 6.42 6.66 3.95
N MET A 245 5.65 6.93 5.00
CA MET A 245 4.55 6.09 5.47
C MET A 245 3.27 6.91 5.66
N GLY A 246 2.13 6.23 5.74
CA GLY A 246 0.80 6.83 5.89
C GLY A 246 0.11 7.12 4.57
N THR A 247 -1.11 6.63 4.42
CA THR A 247 -1.92 6.74 3.19
C THR A 247 -2.33 8.16 2.87
N SER A 248 -2.65 8.97 3.88
CA SER A 248 -3.14 10.35 3.72
C SER A 248 -2.22 11.41 4.33
N ASN A 249 -1.25 10.99 5.14
CA ASN A 249 -0.33 11.88 5.84
C ASN A 249 1.09 11.38 5.62
N SER A 250 1.76 11.89 4.60
CA SER A 250 3.13 11.52 4.30
C SER A 250 4.07 11.86 5.45
N VAL A 251 4.45 10.85 6.24
CA VAL A 251 5.43 10.95 7.33
C VAL A 251 6.70 10.23 6.91
N TYR A 252 7.84 10.83 7.19
CA TYR A 252 9.12 10.23 6.86
C TYR A 252 9.36 8.96 7.70
N ALA A 253 9.70 7.87 7.01
CA ALA A 253 9.99 6.57 7.61
C ALA A 253 11.48 6.47 7.96
N GLU A 254 11.88 7.11 9.06
CA GLU A 254 13.27 7.38 9.44
C GLU A 254 14.21 6.18 9.42
N GLN A 255 13.69 4.97 9.66
CA GLN A 255 14.50 3.76 9.80
C GLN A 255 14.36 2.79 8.60
N SER A 256 13.50 3.09 7.62
CA SER A 256 13.22 2.17 6.50
C SER A 256 14.45 1.91 5.63
N TRP A 257 15.34 2.90 5.45
CA TRP A 257 16.57 2.76 4.69
C TRP A 257 17.47 1.61 5.17
N ARG A 258 17.43 1.26 6.46
CA ARG A 258 18.22 0.14 7.00
C ARG A 258 17.77 -1.19 6.43
N TYR A 259 16.46 -1.36 6.28
CA TYR A 259 15.92 -2.56 5.65
C TYR A 259 16.33 -2.66 4.17
N ARG A 260 16.32 -1.55 3.43
CA ARG A 260 16.84 -1.50 2.06
C ARG A 260 18.32 -1.91 2.01
N ASP A 261 19.14 -1.36 2.89
CA ASP A 261 20.57 -1.64 2.92
C ASP A 261 20.85 -3.10 3.34
N TYR A 262 20.03 -3.66 4.26
CA TYR A 262 20.04 -5.09 4.58
C TYR A 262 19.81 -5.95 3.34
N LEU A 263 18.79 -5.62 2.53
CA LEU A 263 18.49 -6.38 1.31
C LEU A 263 19.64 -6.31 0.31
N ILE A 264 20.19 -5.13 0.07
CA ILE A 264 21.35 -4.94 -0.82
C ILE A 264 22.53 -5.80 -0.36
N ALA A 265 22.82 -5.80 0.93
CA ALA A 265 23.87 -6.62 1.51
C ALA A 265 23.56 -8.12 1.38
N ALA A 266 22.33 -8.56 1.65
CA ALA A 266 21.92 -9.95 1.55
C ALA A 266 22.07 -10.52 0.14
N PHE A 267 21.68 -9.77 -0.90
CA PHE A 267 21.87 -10.17 -2.29
C PHE A 267 23.36 -10.18 -2.69
N ASN A 268 24.13 -9.18 -2.29
CA ASN A 268 25.58 -9.14 -2.60
C ASN A 268 26.39 -10.23 -1.88
N GLN A 269 25.89 -10.75 -0.76
CA GLN A 269 26.50 -11.84 0.01
C GLN A 269 26.00 -13.22 -0.41
N ASP A 270 25.10 -13.29 -1.37
CA ASP A 270 24.43 -14.53 -1.77
C ASP A 270 23.86 -15.29 -0.55
N LYS A 271 23.13 -14.55 0.31
CA LYS A 271 22.57 -15.10 1.54
C LYS A 271 21.65 -16.29 1.22
N PRO A 272 21.82 -17.47 1.86
CA PRO A 272 20.93 -18.61 1.65
C PRO A 272 19.47 -18.23 1.85
N PHE A 273 18.63 -18.61 0.89
CA PHE A 273 17.23 -18.14 0.84
C PHE A 273 16.41 -18.57 2.07
N ASP A 274 16.65 -19.77 2.59
CA ASP A 274 15.98 -20.26 3.80
C ASP A 274 16.34 -19.42 5.04
N ARG A 275 17.60 -18.98 5.16
CA ARG A 275 18.04 -18.04 6.20
C ARG A 275 17.42 -16.66 5.97
N PHE A 276 17.44 -16.18 4.75
CA PHE A 276 16.86 -14.89 4.36
C PHE A 276 15.37 -14.80 4.72
N VAL A 277 14.59 -15.87 4.48
CA VAL A 277 13.18 -15.95 4.87
C VAL A 277 13.02 -15.90 6.39
N ARG A 278 13.78 -16.74 7.11
CA ARG A 278 13.70 -16.80 8.59
C ARG A 278 14.03 -15.47 9.25
N GLU A 279 15.06 -14.78 8.77
CA GLU A 279 15.44 -13.47 9.29
C GLU A 279 14.32 -12.44 9.11
N GLN A 280 13.61 -12.47 7.99
CA GLN A 280 12.54 -11.50 7.71
C GLN A 280 11.23 -11.76 8.47
N ILE A 281 10.96 -13.02 8.80
CA ILE A 281 9.73 -13.39 9.53
C ILE A 281 9.94 -13.38 11.05
N ALA A 282 11.09 -13.86 11.53
CA ALA A 282 11.36 -14.11 12.94
C ALA A 282 12.80 -13.78 13.34
N GLY A 283 13.43 -12.81 12.69
CA GLY A 283 14.81 -12.41 12.98
C GLY A 283 15.02 -11.96 14.42
N ASP A 284 14.02 -11.33 15.02
CA ASP A 284 14.02 -10.92 16.43
C ASP A 284 14.09 -12.11 17.41
N LEU A 285 13.69 -13.31 16.99
CA LEU A 285 13.72 -14.54 17.78
C LEU A 285 14.93 -15.44 17.47
N MET A 286 15.69 -15.11 16.42
CA MET A 286 16.84 -15.93 16.01
C MET A 286 18.02 -15.82 16.99
N PRO A 287 18.74 -16.92 17.25
CA PRO A 287 19.98 -16.88 18.01
C PRO A 287 21.04 -16.07 17.25
N PHE A 288 21.96 -15.47 17.99
CA PHE A 288 23.07 -14.71 17.46
C PHE A 288 24.34 -14.90 18.31
N GLU A 289 25.49 -14.80 17.68
CA GLU A 289 26.77 -14.87 18.36
C GLU A 289 27.42 -13.48 18.52
N LYS A 290 27.10 -12.56 17.60
CA LYS A 290 27.70 -11.24 17.51
C LYS A 290 26.65 -10.12 17.48
N PRO A 291 26.97 -8.93 18.02
CA PRO A 291 26.06 -7.79 17.95
C PRO A 291 25.62 -7.43 16.53
N GLU A 292 26.51 -7.55 15.55
CA GLU A 292 26.23 -7.25 14.15
C GLU A 292 25.16 -8.21 13.58
N GLU A 293 25.27 -9.49 13.91
CA GLU A 293 24.28 -10.50 13.49
C GLU A 293 22.92 -10.22 14.12
N ARG A 294 22.90 -9.83 15.40
CA ARG A 294 21.65 -9.42 16.05
C ARG A 294 21.06 -8.17 15.41
N ALA A 295 21.89 -7.19 15.05
CA ALA A 295 21.45 -5.97 14.38
C ALA A 295 20.87 -6.29 12.99
N GLU A 296 21.49 -7.21 12.25
CA GLU A 296 21.03 -7.67 10.96
C GLU A 296 19.68 -8.40 11.06
N ASN A 297 19.57 -9.37 11.99
CA ASN A 297 18.36 -10.12 12.25
C ASN A 297 17.18 -9.22 12.62
N LEU A 298 17.39 -8.22 13.50
CA LEU A 298 16.37 -7.23 13.84
C LEU A 298 15.97 -6.39 12.64
N THR A 299 16.94 -5.92 11.86
CA THR A 299 16.68 -5.10 10.67
C THR A 299 15.89 -5.87 9.61
N ALA A 300 16.13 -7.17 9.47
CA ALA A 300 15.43 -8.02 8.52
C ALA A 300 13.92 -8.08 8.77
N THR A 301 13.46 -8.05 10.03
CA THR A 301 12.02 -8.02 10.35
C THR A 301 11.31 -6.74 9.89
N GLY A 302 12.06 -5.76 9.41
CA GLY A 302 11.56 -4.61 8.65
C GLY A 302 10.66 -5.02 7.47
N PHE A 303 10.81 -6.23 6.92
CA PHE A 303 9.88 -6.83 5.95
C PHE A 303 8.41 -6.68 6.36
N LEU A 304 8.11 -6.94 7.61
CA LEU A 304 6.76 -6.86 8.17
C LEU A 304 6.35 -5.42 8.56
N MET A 305 7.30 -4.49 8.61
CA MET A 305 7.09 -3.14 9.15
C MET A 305 7.01 -2.05 8.09
N VAL A 306 7.77 -2.17 6.99
CA VAL A 306 7.80 -1.15 5.92
C VAL A 306 6.62 -1.30 4.96
N GLY A 307 6.33 -0.27 4.15
CA GLY A 307 5.28 -0.27 3.14
C GLY A 307 4.11 0.61 3.52
N ASP A 308 2.95 0.33 2.91
CA ASP A 308 1.74 1.12 3.15
C ASP A 308 1.14 0.79 4.52
N VAL A 309 1.42 1.66 5.48
CA VAL A 309 1.03 1.53 6.88
C VAL A 309 0.23 2.74 7.30
N GLU A 310 -1.04 2.57 7.66
CA GLU A 310 -1.84 3.64 8.23
C GLU A 310 -1.38 3.95 9.67
N ILE A 311 -1.10 5.23 9.96
CA ILE A 311 -0.65 5.68 11.27
C ILE A 311 -1.60 6.68 11.94
N VAL A 312 -2.65 7.09 11.23
CA VAL A 312 -3.63 8.07 11.70
C VAL A 312 -5.03 7.53 11.54
N ASN A 313 -5.55 6.92 12.60
CA ASN A 313 -6.91 6.40 12.65
C ASN A 313 -7.44 6.47 14.10
N PRO A 314 -8.65 6.99 14.36
CA PRO A 314 -9.25 6.95 15.69
C PRO A 314 -9.56 5.51 16.14
N ASP A 315 -9.94 4.63 15.22
CA ASP A 315 -10.18 3.21 15.48
C ASP A 315 -8.85 2.43 15.42
N LYS A 316 -8.25 2.25 16.59
CA LYS A 316 -6.93 1.59 16.71
C LYS A 316 -6.99 0.08 16.47
N GLU A 317 -8.09 -0.55 16.80
CA GLU A 317 -8.29 -1.98 16.58
C GLU A 317 -8.39 -2.29 15.07
N ARG A 318 -9.20 -1.52 14.36
CA ARG A 318 -9.28 -1.62 12.92
C ARG A 318 -7.93 -1.34 12.25
N MET A 319 -7.25 -0.27 12.63
CA MET A 319 -5.93 0.09 12.11
C MET A 319 -4.93 -1.07 12.30
N ARG A 320 -4.94 -1.68 13.49
CA ARG A 320 -4.09 -2.84 13.80
C ARG A 320 -4.41 -4.04 12.92
N ALA A 321 -5.71 -4.35 12.73
CA ALA A 321 -6.15 -5.43 11.87
C ALA A 321 -5.75 -5.21 10.40
N ASP A 322 -5.82 -3.97 9.91
CA ASP A 322 -5.41 -3.61 8.55
C ASP A 322 -3.88 -3.71 8.36
N HIS A 323 -3.08 -3.40 9.41
CA HIS A 323 -1.64 -3.66 9.41
C HIS A 323 -1.33 -5.16 9.30
N ILE A 324 -2.00 -5.99 10.10
CA ILE A 324 -1.83 -7.44 10.06
C ILE A 324 -2.21 -7.99 8.69
N ASP A 325 -3.30 -7.49 8.10
CA ASP A 325 -3.70 -7.86 6.74
C ASP A 325 -2.60 -7.53 5.71
N SER A 326 -2.02 -6.34 5.80
CA SER A 326 -0.88 -5.95 4.96
C SER A 326 0.33 -6.88 5.15
N GLN A 327 0.64 -7.29 6.39
CA GLN A 327 1.69 -8.26 6.68
C GLN A 327 1.37 -9.64 6.09
N MET A 328 0.14 -10.12 6.25
CA MET A 328 -0.34 -11.39 5.66
C MET A 328 -0.26 -11.39 4.14
N ILE A 329 -0.64 -10.29 3.49
CA ILE A 329 -0.53 -10.13 2.03
C ILE A 329 0.94 -10.27 1.59
N LYS A 330 1.87 -9.59 2.27
CA LYS A 330 3.31 -9.67 1.98
C LYS A 330 3.86 -11.10 2.14
N ILE A 331 3.54 -11.76 3.25
CA ILE A 331 3.94 -13.15 3.50
C ILE A 331 3.42 -14.05 2.38
N GLY A 332 2.12 -13.93 2.06
CA GLY A 332 1.49 -14.73 1.01
C GLY A 332 2.16 -14.54 -0.34
N GLN A 333 2.34 -13.31 -0.77
CA GLN A 333 2.90 -13.00 -2.08
C GLN A 333 4.39 -13.34 -2.18
N ALA A 334 5.19 -12.99 -1.17
CA ALA A 334 6.64 -13.13 -1.23
C ALA A 334 7.12 -14.56 -1.02
N PHE A 335 6.48 -15.33 -0.13
CA PHE A 335 6.97 -16.65 0.28
C PHE A 335 6.11 -17.82 -0.18
N LEU A 336 4.81 -17.60 -0.37
CA LEU A 336 3.88 -18.67 -0.70
C LEU A 336 3.34 -18.56 -2.15
N GLY A 337 3.51 -17.42 -2.81
CA GLY A 337 2.92 -17.16 -4.12
C GLY A 337 1.39 -17.13 -4.10
N MET A 338 0.79 -16.77 -2.97
CA MET A 338 -0.65 -16.78 -2.73
C MET A 338 -1.18 -15.41 -2.29
N THR A 339 -2.46 -15.14 -2.56
CA THR A 339 -3.12 -13.90 -2.14
C THR A 339 -3.89 -14.10 -0.83
N LEU A 340 -3.16 -14.28 0.30
CA LEU A 340 -3.74 -14.58 1.61
C LEU A 340 -4.82 -13.58 2.06
N GLY A 341 -4.70 -12.30 1.71
CA GLY A 341 -5.68 -11.27 2.07
C GLY A 341 -7.10 -11.55 1.59
N CYS A 342 -7.30 -12.36 0.54
CA CYS A 342 -8.63 -12.77 0.10
C CYS A 342 -9.35 -13.61 1.16
N ALA A 343 -8.58 -14.39 1.94
CA ALA A 343 -9.13 -15.26 2.98
C ALA A 343 -9.54 -14.52 4.27
N ARG A 344 -9.31 -13.20 4.37
CA ARG A 344 -9.80 -12.38 5.49
C ARG A 344 -11.32 -12.39 5.63
N CYS A 345 -12.06 -12.42 4.51
CA CYS A 345 -13.51 -12.29 4.51
C CYS A 345 -14.25 -13.56 4.08
N HIS A 346 -13.63 -14.41 3.29
CA HIS A 346 -14.22 -15.65 2.76
C HIS A 346 -13.12 -16.63 2.39
N ASP A 347 -13.43 -17.91 2.29
CA ASP A 347 -12.51 -18.93 1.80
C ASP A 347 -11.94 -18.52 0.43
N HIS A 348 -10.62 -18.73 0.23
CA HIS A 348 -9.97 -18.32 -1.00
C HIS A 348 -10.59 -19.03 -2.22
N LYS A 349 -10.79 -18.29 -3.31
CA LYS A 349 -11.53 -18.81 -4.47
C LYS A 349 -10.79 -19.94 -5.21
N PHE A 350 -9.48 -19.88 -5.25
CA PHE A 350 -8.63 -20.77 -6.07
C PHE A 350 -7.67 -21.60 -5.25
N ASP A 351 -7.12 -21.05 -4.19
CA ASP A 351 -6.12 -21.69 -3.36
C ASP A 351 -6.77 -22.40 -2.15
N PRO A 352 -6.19 -23.50 -1.66
CA PRO A 352 -6.76 -24.26 -0.54
C PRO A 352 -6.50 -23.56 0.81
N ILE A 353 -6.99 -22.35 0.98
CA ILE A 353 -6.84 -21.51 2.17
C ILE A 353 -8.22 -21.05 2.64
N GLY A 354 -8.59 -21.39 3.86
CA GLY A 354 -9.83 -20.96 4.49
C GLY A 354 -9.71 -19.66 5.29
N VAL A 355 -10.84 -19.12 5.65
CA VAL A 355 -10.93 -18.00 6.61
C VAL A 355 -10.24 -18.39 7.92
N GLU A 356 -10.44 -19.61 8.39
CA GLU A 356 -9.81 -20.11 9.62
C GLU A 356 -8.29 -20.11 9.54
N ASP A 357 -7.70 -20.53 8.41
CA ASP A 357 -6.26 -20.49 8.18
C ASP A 357 -5.71 -19.07 8.24
N TYR A 358 -6.43 -18.12 7.62
CA TYR A 358 -6.05 -16.71 7.68
C TYR A 358 -5.98 -16.21 9.13
N TYR A 359 -7.05 -16.40 9.93
CA TYR A 359 -7.09 -15.91 11.30
C TYR A 359 -6.13 -16.66 12.23
N ALA A 360 -5.88 -17.94 12.00
CA ALA A 360 -4.87 -18.70 12.73
C ALA A 360 -3.46 -18.12 12.52
N MET A 361 -3.09 -17.80 11.27
CA MET A 361 -1.81 -17.15 10.97
C MET A 361 -1.76 -15.70 11.47
N ALA A 362 -2.82 -14.92 11.25
CA ALA A 362 -2.92 -13.54 11.69
C ALA A 362 -2.82 -13.39 13.22
N GLY A 363 -3.27 -14.37 14.00
CA GLY A 363 -3.13 -14.42 15.45
C GLY A 363 -1.67 -14.35 15.92
N THR A 364 -0.74 -14.96 15.18
CA THR A 364 0.70 -14.84 15.50
C THR A 364 1.19 -13.41 15.37
N LEU A 365 0.81 -12.71 14.32
CA LEU A 365 1.16 -11.30 14.09
C LEU A 365 0.43 -10.37 15.05
N HIS A 366 -0.79 -10.73 15.45
CA HIS A 366 -1.54 -9.98 16.47
C HIS A 366 -0.86 -10.05 17.85
N SER A 367 -0.10 -11.08 18.13
CA SER A 367 0.70 -11.20 19.36
C SER A 367 1.93 -10.28 19.37
N SER A 368 2.36 -9.77 18.22
CA SER A 368 3.57 -8.95 18.04
C SER A 368 3.20 -7.57 17.48
N PRO A 369 2.85 -6.60 18.35
CA PRO A 369 2.39 -5.28 17.90
C PRO A 369 3.47 -4.54 17.09
N SER A 370 3.09 -4.04 15.92
CA SER A 370 3.97 -3.28 15.02
C SER A 370 3.92 -1.76 15.25
N THR A 371 2.91 -1.27 15.99
CA THR A 371 2.73 0.16 16.26
C THR A 371 2.42 0.42 17.72
N HIS A 372 2.72 1.63 18.17
CA HIS A 372 2.27 2.14 19.46
C HIS A 372 1.61 3.50 19.31
N LYS A 373 0.68 3.80 20.24
CA LYS A 373 0.03 5.10 20.31
C LYS A 373 1.00 6.13 20.87
N ILE A 374 1.07 7.29 20.22
CA ILE A 374 1.80 8.45 20.76
C ILE A 374 0.81 9.45 21.39
N PRO A 375 1.25 10.29 22.35
CA PRO A 375 0.41 11.27 23.03
C PRO A 375 0.08 12.47 22.13
N PHE A 376 -0.35 12.22 20.89
CA PHE A 376 -0.70 13.23 19.92
C PHE A 376 -1.96 12.84 19.12
N GLY A 377 -3.14 13.11 19.71
CA GLY A 377 -4.42 12.87 19.06
C GLY A 377 -4.62 11.40 18.66
N VAL A 378 -4.93 11.17 17.39
CA VAL A 378 -5.21 9.85 16.80
C VAL A 378 -4.00 9.21 16.13
N TRP A 379 -2.80 9.76 16.37
CA TRP A 379 -1.57 9.28 15.75
C TRP A 379 -1.02 8.02 16.44
N SER A 380 -0.34 7.22 15.65
CA SER A 380 0.49 6.09 16.08
C SER A 380 1.86 6.18 15.40
N GLN A 381 2.82 5.45 15.92
CA GLN A 381 4.16 5.35 15.37
C GLN A 381 4.55 3.88 15.21
N LEU A 382 5.32 3.55 14.18
CA LEU A 382 5.91 2.23 14.04
C LEU A 382 6.89 1.96 15.19
N ASN A 383 6.89 0.72 15.67
CA ASN A 383 7.86 0.28 16.66
C ASN A 383 9.26 0.26 16.04
N SER A 384 10.22 0.82 16.76
CA SER A 384 11.63 0.75 16.41
C SER A 384 12.42 0.26 17.60
N LEU A 385 13.33 -0.69 17.37
CA LEU A 385 14.19 -1.24 18.41
C LEU A 385 15.60 -0.68 18.29
N PRO A 386 16.28 -0.40 19.43
CA PRO A 386 17.69 -0.07 19.41
C PRO A 386 18.49 -1.26 18.89
N LEU A 387 19.38 -0.97 17.95
CA LEU A 387 20.29 -1.98 17.43
C LEU A 387 21.49 -2.14 18.38
N PRO A 388 21.94 -3.37 18.63
CA PRO A 388 23.16 -3.60 19.39
C PRO A 388 24.37 -3.01 18.66
N GLU A 389 25.29 -2.47 19.42
CA GLU A 389 26.52 -1.84 18.94
C GLU A 389 27.73 -2.58 19.47
N THR A 390 28.78 -2.68 18.66
CA THR A 390 30.09 -3.08 19.13
C THR A 390 30.66 -2.04 20.09
N ALA A 391 31.64 -2.43 20.89
CA ALA A 391 32.34 -1.49 21.79
C ALA A 391 32.93 -0.26 21.05
N THR A 392 33.44 -0.49 19.83
CA THR A 392 33.99 0.57 18.97
C THR A 392 32.90 1.52 18.47
N GLN A 393 31.77 0.99 18.01
CA GLN A 393 30.62 1.79 17.54
C GLN A 393 30.03 2.61 18.68
N LEU A 394 29.85 1.99 19.86
CA LEU A 394 29.36 2.65 21.07
C LEU A 394 30.27 3.79 21.51
N ALA A 395 31.60 3.57 21.52
CA ALA A 395 32.57 4.61 21.86
C ALA A 395 32.51 5.78 20.87
N ALA A 396 32.46 5.50 19.57
CA ALA A 396 32.35 6.52 18.54
C ALA A 396 31.03 7.31 18.64
N ARG A 397 29.91 6.65 18.93
CA ARG A 397 28.63 7.31 19.17
C ARG A 397 28.68 8.24 20.39
N ARG A 398 29.14 7.74 21.51
CA ARG A 398 29.28 8.54 22.73
C ARG A 398 30.17 9.78 22.53
N GLN A 399 31.21 9.67 21.71
CA GLN A 399 32.03 10.82 21.35
C GLN A 399 31.27 11.85 20.53
N ARG A 400 30.48 11.41 19.53
CA ARG A 400 29.62 12.31 18.73
C ARG A 400 28.54 12.97 19.58
N GLU A 401 27.87 12.21 20.44
CA GLU A 401 26.87 12.75 21.38
C GLU A 401 27.47 13.79 22.33
N ALA A 402 28.63 13.52 22.89
CA ALA A 402 29.35 14.48 23.75
C ALA A 402 29.70 15.75 22.99
N ALA A 403 30.20 15.65 21.76
CA ALA A 403 30.51 16.80 20.92
C ALA A 403 29.24 17.62 20.59
N GLN A 404 28.13 16.95 20.28
CA GLN A 404 26.83 17.60 20.01
C GLN A 404 26.31 18.32 21.26
N GLN A 405 26.37 17.69 22.44
CA GLN A 405 25.95 18.32 23.69
C GLN A 405 26.80 19.55 24.02
N ALA A 406 28.12 19.49 23.79
CA ALA A 406 29.00 20.65 23.94
C ALA A 406 28.61 21.78 22.97
N GLN A 407 28.26 21.46 21.73
CA GLN A 407 27.82 22.44 20.75
C GLN A 407 26.47 23.07 21.14
N ILE A 408 25.50 22.26 21.62
CA ILE A 408 24.22 22.75 22.12
C ILE A 408 24.44 23.71 23.31
N ALA A 409 25.31 23.34 24.24
CA ALA A 409 25.66 24.19 25.39
C ALA A 409 26.25 25.54 24.94
N ALA A 410 27.17 25.54 23.97
CA ALA A 410 27.76 26.77 23.41
C ALA A 410 26.67 27.64 22.74
N TRP A 411 25.78 27.05 21.96
CA TRP A 411 24.67 27.78 21.32
C TRP A 411 23.67 28.36 22.34
N LYS A 412 23.38 27.64 23.44
CA LYS A 412 22.54 28.17 24.51
C LYS A 412 23.17 29.36 25.21
N ALA A 413 24.50 29.34 25.42
CA ALA A 413 25.24 30.48 25.98
C ALA A 413 25.17 31.70 25.03
N GLU A 414 25.39 31.49 23.72
CA GLU A 414 25.29 32.54 22.71
C GLU A 414 23.86 33.11 22.65
N LEU A 415 22.82 32.24 22.67
CA LEU A 415 21.42 32.67 22.71
C LEU A 415 21.14 33.54 23.95
N GLY A 416 21.75 33.22 25.10
CA GLY A 416 21.68 34.04 26.32
C GLY A 416 22.26 35.42 26.12
N GLN A 417 23.42 35.52 25.44
CA GLN A 417 24.06 36.80 25.13
C GLN A 417 23.22 37.65 24.17
N LEU A 418 22.70 37.04 23.08
CA LEU A 418 21.83 37.72 22.12
C LEU A 418 20.53 38.28 22.75
N LYS A 419 19.92 37.52 23.67
CA LYS A 419 18.75 38.00 24.43
C LYS A 419 19.10 39.16 25.37
N ALA A 420 20.25 39.14 26.00
CA ALA A 420 20.74 40.26 26.83
C ALA A 420 21.03 41.52 25.99
N GLU A 421 21.63 41.34 24.80
CA GLU A 421 21.82 42.43 23.83
C GLU A 421 20.50 43.01 23.38
N GLN A 422 19.51 42.17 22.99
CA GLN A 422 18.17 42.62 22.59
C GLN A 422 17.52 43.45 23.70
N ALA A 423 17.54 42.95 24.95
CA ALA A 423 16.96 43.70 26.07
C ALA A 423 17.67 45.06 26.32
N THR A 424 18.97 45.14 26.06
CA THR A 424 19.71 46.39 26.13
C THR A 424 19.28 47.38 25.02
N LEU A 425 19.19 46.89 23.79
CA LEU A 425 18.72 47.68 22.65
C LEU A 425 17.27 48.18 22.83
N GLU A 426 16.40 47.38 23.38
CA GLU A 426 15.03 47.74 23.71
C GLU A 426 14.97 48.86 24.77
N LYS A 427 15.81 48.78 25.81
CA LYS A 427 15.95 49.86 26.81
C LYS A 427 16.46 51.16 26.17
N GLN A 428 17.44 51.09 25.28
CA GLN A 428 17.98 52.26 24.58
C GLN A 428 16.94 52.88 23.66
N LEU A 429 16.17 52.05 22.94
CA LEU A 429 15.06 52.51 22.09
C LEU A 429 13.93 53.19 22.88
N ALA A 430 13.61 52.67 24.07
CA ALA A 430 12.61 53.24 24.97
C ALA A 430 13.07 54.58 25.59
N ALA A 431 14.38 54.78 25.78
CA ALA A 431 14.93 56.04 26.28
C ALA A 431 14.98 57.18 25.23
N LEU A 432 14.87 56.85 23.93
CA LEU A 432 14.86 57.88 22.89
C LEU A 432 13.47 58.57 22.81
N PRO A 433 13.43 59.92 22.54
CA PRO A 433 12.17 60.61 22.37
C PRO A 433 11.29 59.95 21.32
N ALA A 434 9.95 59.92 21.56
CA ALA A 434 9.02 59.40 20.60
C ALA A 434 9.16 60.12 19.24
N PRO A 435 9.04 59.46 18.09
CA PRO A 435 9.08 60.15 16.82
C PRO A 435 7.96 61.17 16.79
N SER A 436 8.30 62.41 16.55
CA SER A 436 7.29 63.46 16.34
C SER A 436 6.32 63.02 15.25
N PRO A 437 5.01 63.12 15.45
CA PRO A 437 4.06 62.77 14.39
C PRO A 437 4.38 63.70 13.20
N LYS A 438 4.67 63.10 12.05
CA LYS A 438 4.83 63.86 10.81
C LYS A 438 3.53 64.67 10.60
N ALA A 439 3.65 65.99 10.63
CA ALA A 439 2.57 66.93 10.35
C ALA A 439 1.93 66.59 8.99
N GLY A 440 0.65 66.31 9.07
CA GLY A 440 -0.36 66.46 8.03
C GLY A 440 -0.05 65.95 6.62
N SER A 441 -0.59 64.80 6.29
CA SER A 441 -1.09 64.59 4.94
C SER A 441 -2.34 65.49 4.78
N ALA A 442 -2.13 66.68 4.25
CA ALA A 442 -3.24 67.51 3.76
C ALA A 442 -3.91 66.78 2.59
N LEU A 443 -5.19 66.52 2.72
CA LEU A 443 -6.06 66.14 1.61
C LEU A 443 -5.93 67.21 0.51
N VAL A 444 -5.32 66.87 -0.60
CA VAL A 444 -5.48 67.64 -1.84
C VAL A 444 -6.58 66.96 -2.65
N THR A 445 -7.75 67.58 -2.61
CA THR A 445 -8.86 67.34 -3.53
C THR A 445 -8.41 67.57 -4.95
N ALA A 446 -8.71 66.66 -5.83
CA ALA A 446 -8.45 66.71 -7.25
C ALA A 446 -9.22 67.87 -7.89
N SER A 447 -8.55 68.70 -8.69
CA SER A 447 -9.12 69.48 -9.78
C SER A 447 -8.19 69.50 -10.98
N SER A 448 -8.78 69.13 -12.04
CA SER A 448 -8.41 68.95 -13.43
C SER A 448 -7.39 69.92 -14.08
N ALA A 449 -6.73 69.34 -15.06
CA ALA A 449 -6.30 69.87 -16.38
C ALA A 449 -4.84 70.30 -16.56
N GLN A 450 -4.22 69.53 -17.43
CA GLN A 450 -3.23 69.95 -18.47
C GLN A 450 -2.15 70.95 -18.11
N GLN A 451 -0.91 70.45 -18.07
CA GLN A 451 0.17 71.03 -18.90
C GLN A 451 1.42 70.13 -18.84
N GLN A 452 1.80 69.63 -19.99
CA GLN A 452 3.14 69.04 -20.26
C GLN A 452 4.18 70.16 -20.09
N ARG A 453 5.22 69.92 -19.32
CA ARG A 453 6.56 70.47 -19.46
C ARG A 453 7.62 69.56 -18.88
N GLU A 454 8.63 69.40 -19.69
CA GLU A 454 9.90 68.71 -19.41
C GLU A 454 10.44 69.03 -18.03
N ILE A 455 10.79 67.95 -17.27
CA ILE A 455 11.59 68.15 -16.06
C ILE A 455 12.80 67.18 -16.17
N ALA A 456 13.94 67.87 -16.15
CA ALA A 456 15.26 67.33 -16.08
C ALA A 456 15.40 66.29 -14.94
N THR A 457 16.14 65.22 -15.22
CA THR A 457 16.59 64.24 -14.25
C THR A 457 17.34 64.88 -13.09
N PRO A 458 16.93 64.67 -11.83
CA PRO A 458 17.78 65.05 -10.70
C PRO A 458 18.88 64.00 -10.49
N LYS A 459 20.10 64.51 -10.52
CA LYS A 459 21.30 63.81 -10.07
C LYS A 459 21.12 63.26 -8.65
N ASP A 460 21.79 62.13 -8.38
CA ASP A 460 21.99 61.45 -7.14
C ASP A 460 21.85 62.34 -5.88
N LYS A 461 20.70 62.20 -5.20
CA LYS A 461 20.62 62.56 -3.79
C LYS A 461 21.05 61.38 -2.99
N ALA A 462 22.21 61.46 -2.34
CA ALA A 462 22.66 60.54 -1.29
C ALA A 462 21.45 60.27 -0.35
N LYS A 463 21.16 59.01 -0.10
CA LYS A 463 20.17 58.62 0.93
C LYS A 463 20.58 59.26 2.25
N PRO A 464 19.68 59.93 2.97
CA PRO A 464 20.01 60.49 4.28
C PRO A 464 20.47 59.35 5.19
N GLU A 465 21.55 59.56 5.91
CA GLU A 465 22.05 58.59 6.93
C GLU A 465 20.89 58.25 7.91
N PRO A 466 20.72 56.98 8.27
CA PRO A 466 19.69 56.57 9.21
C PRO A 466 19.97 57.24 10.56
N GLY A 467 19.01 57.94 11.13
CA GLY A 467 19.15 58.53 12.44
C GLY A 467 19.29 57.48 13.57
N PRO A 468 19.79 57.84 14.74
CA PRO A 468 20.15 56.92 15.85
C PRO A 468 19.02 55.92 16.21
N ARG A 469 17.75 56.28 16.08
CA ARG A 469 16.61 55.39 16.33
C ARG A 469 16.48 54.34 15.25
N ALA A 470 16.73 54.69 13.98
CA ALA A 470 16.66 53.75 12.87
C ALA A 470 17.76 52.68 12.94
N GLU A 471 18.98 53.13 13.30
CA GLU A 471 20.12 52.21 13.49
C GLU A 471 19.86 51.22 14.63
N LEU A 472 19.41 51.71 15.79
CA LEU A 472 19.06 50.83 16.92
C LEU A 472 17.91 49.87 16.60
N THR A 473 16.92 50.31 15.83
CA THR A 473 15.81 49.46 15.38
C THR A 473 16.32 48.38 14.44
N GLN A 474 17.14 48.75 13.46
CA GLN A 474 17.74 47.77 12.55
C GLN A 474 18.59 46.76 13.33
N ARG A 475 19.43 47.19 14.24
CA ARG A 475 20.27 46.29 15.07
C ARG A 475 19.43 45.36 15.94
N ARG A 476 18.33 45.85 16.54
CA ARG A 476 17.38 45.04 17.30
C ARG A 476 16.75 43.95 16.43
N ASP A 477 16.35 44.32 15.21
CA ASP A 477 15.71 43.38 14.29
C ASP A 477 16.70 42.31 13.77
N GLU A 478 17.96 42.68 13.54
CA GLU A 478 19.05 41.75 13.23
C GLU A 478 19.29 40.77 14.39
N VAL A 479 19.38 41.26 15.63
CA VAL A 479 19.56 40.44 16.82
C VAL A 479 18.33 39.52 17.03
N ALA A 480 17.10 40.00 16.79
CA ALA A 480 15.89 39.17 16.87
C ALA A 480 15.90 38.03 15.83
N ALA A 481 16.36 38.31 14.62
CA ALA A 481 16.52 37.27 13.60
C ALA A 481 17.56 36.22 14.00
N GLN A 482 18.70 36.65 14.58
CA GLN A 482 19.74 35.73 15.10
C GLN A 482 19.23 34.88 16.26
N ILE A 483 18.44 35.44 17.18
CA ILE A 483 17.79 34.71 18.28
C ILE A 483 16.89 33.62 17.72
N LYS A 484 16.05 33.94 16.74
CA LYS A 484 15.16 32.96 16.10
C LYS A 484 15.96 31.83 15.46
N GLN A 485 16.94 32.16 14.62
CA GLN A 485 17.78 31.17 13.95
C GLN A 485 18.52 30.27 14.94
N ARG A 486 19.08 30.85 16.01
CA ARG A 486 19.78 30.07 17.02
C ARG A 486 18.87 29.17 17.84
N ALA A 487 17.66 29.64 18.17
CA ALA A 487 16.67 28.85 18.87
C ALA A 487 16.20 27.65 18.03
N GLU A 488 15.98 27.87 16.74
CA GLU A 488 15.63 26.78 15.79
C GLU A 488 16.77 25.76 15.67
N ALA A 489 18.03 26.22 15.57
CA ALA A 489 19.19 25.33 15.52
C ALA A 489 19.34 24.48 16.78
N ILE A 490 19.11 25.07 17.96
CA ILE A 490 19.14 24.34 19.24
C ILE A 490 18.03 23.30 19.29
N ALA A 491 16.80 23.68 18.98
CA ALA A 491 15.66 22.76 18.98
C ALA A 491 15.88 21.58 18.04
N HIS A 492 16.42 21.84 16.84
CA HIS A 492 16.77 20.79 15.88
C HIS A 492 17.86 19.87 16.43
N ALA A 493 18.94 20.41 17.00
CA ALA A 493 20.02 19.61 17.55
C ALA A 493 19.59 18.78 18.78
N GLU A 494 18.72 19.32 19.63
CA GLU A 494 18.15 18.60 20.78
C GLU A 494 17.22 17.47 20.33
N PHE A 495 16.40 17.69 19.31
CA PHE A 495 15.52 16.66 18.75
C PHE A 495 16.31 15.45 18.23
N PHE A 496 17.45 15.68 17.60
CA PHE A 496 18.34 14.63 17.08
C PHE A 496 19.49 14.28 18.06
N SER A 497 19.35 14.51 19.35
CA SER A 497 20.42 14.25 20.34
C SER A 497 20.60 12.78 20.67
N ASP A 498 19.55 11.95 20.60
CA ASP A 498 19.65 10.50 20.71
C ASP A 498 20.12 9.92 19.38
N GLN A 499 21.39 9.54 19.31
CA GLN A 499 22.01 8.92 18.12
C GLN A 499 22.05 7.40 18.21
N THR A 500 21.29 6.80 19.12
CA THR A 500 21.17 5.34 19.22
C THR A 500 20.66 4.78 17.90
N PRO A 501 21.41 3.89 17.24
CA PRO A 501 20.94 3.27 15.99
C PRO A 501 19.70 2.43 16.28
N ARG A 502 18.66 2.63 15.49
CA ARG A 502 17.37 1.92 15.63
C ARG A 502 16.96 1.35 14.27
N ALA A 503 16.20 0.27 14.30
CA ALA A 503 15.53 -0.25 13.10
C ALA A 503 14.03 -0.42 13.38
N PHE A 504 13.19 -0.29 12.36
CA PHE A 504 11.83 -0.82 12.41
C PHE A 504 11.93 -2.33 12.51
N ALA A 505 11.45 -2.88 13.61
CA ALA A 505 11.60 -4.29 13.90
C ALA A 505 10.39 -4.81 14.67
N MET A 506 10.05 -6.07 14.43
CA MET A 506 9.04 -6.81 15.20
C MET A 506 9.58 -7.11 16.61
N GLN A 507 8.66 -7.19 17.53
CA GLN A 507 8.92 -7.64 18.90
C GLN A 507 7.63 -8.25 19.46
N ASP A 508 7.74 -9.41 20.07
CA ASP A 508 6.61 -10.03 20.73
C ASP A 508 6.03 -9.16 21.83
N GLY A 509 4.71 -9.16 21.90
CA GLY A 509 3.97 -8.54 23.00
C GLY A 509 4.16 -9.30 24.31
N PRO A 510 3.70 -8.73 25.43
CA PRO A 510 3.86 -9.32 26.76
C PRO A 510 3.06 -10.62 26.94
N SER A 511 2.08 -10.87 26.10
CA SER A 511 1.23 -12.06 26.12
C SER A 511 0.74 -12.41 24.73
N PRO A 512 0.63 -13.70 24.37
CA PRO A 512 -0.05 -14.12 23.16
C PRO A 512 -1.49 -13.62 23.15
N ALA A 513 -1.97 -13.23 21.97
CA ALA A 513 -3.32 -12.74 21.79
C ALA A 513 -3.91 -13.28 20.48
N ASP A 514 -5.15 -13.76 20.55
CA ASP A 514 -5.89 -14.17 19.37
C ASP A 514 -6.41 -12.94 18.62
N MET A 515 -6.37 -13.01 17.30
CA MET A 515 -6.95 -11.97 16.46
C MET A 515 -8.48 -12.11 16.44
N PRO A 516 -9.24 -11.08 16.83
CA PRO A 516 -10.70 -11.15 16.73
C PRO A 516 -11.13 -11.23 15.27
N ILE A 517 -12.15 -12.04 14.99
CA ILE A 517 -12.78 -12.07 13.68
C ILE A 517 -13.52 -10.75 13.50
N LEU A 518 -13.08 -9.95 12.55
CA LEU A 518 -13.76 -8.71 12.19
C LEU A 518 -14.79 -9.04 11.11
N VAL A 519 -16.07 -9.05 11.50
CA VAL A 519 -17.21 -9.29 10.60
C VAL A 519 -17.55 -8.01 9.83
#